data_faf6092289105468fba60568c361b27c
#
_entry.id   faf6092289105468fba60568c361b27c
#
_cell.length_a   1.000
_cell.length_b   1.000
_cell.length_c   1.000
_cell.angle_alpha   90.00
_cell.angle_beta   90.00
_cell.angle_gamma   90.00
#
_symmetry.space_group_name_H-M   'P 1'
#
loop_
_entity.id
_entity.type
_entity.pdbx_description
1 polymer ?
#
loop_
_entity_poly.entity_id
_entity_poly.type
_entity_poly.pdbx_seq_one_letter_code
_entity_poly.pdbx_strand_id
1 'polypeptide(L)'
;MEKFELHILGCGSALPTTRHFATSQVVNLREKLFMIDCGEGAQMQLRRSRLKFSRLNHIFISHLHGDHCFGLLGLISTFGLLGRTADLHIHSPRGLEELFAPMLAFFCKTLTYKVFFHEFETKEPMLIYDDRSVTVTTIPLKHRIPCCGFLFEEKQRPNHIIRDMVDFYKVPVYEPVSYTHLRAHETKANL
;
A
#
# COMPACT_ATOMS: atom_id res chain seq x y z
N MET A 1 -6.23 -11.75 -15.89
CA MET A 1 -6.87 -10.63 -15.22
C MET A 1 -5.94 -10.15 -14.13
N GLU A 2 -5.59 -8.87 -14.11
CA GLU A 2 -4.72 -8.37 -13.07
C GLU A 2 -5.49 -8.16 -11.78
N LYS A 3 -4.85 -8.48 -10.65
CA LYS A 3 -5.51 -8.49 -9.35
C LYS A 3 -5.56 -7.08 -8.77
N PHE A 4 -6.74 -6.64 -8.40
CA PHE A 4 -6.97 -5.54 -7.47
C PHE A 4 -7.90 -6.06 -6.39
N GLU A 5 -7.34 -6.50 -5.27
CA GLU A 5 -8.02 -7.24 -4.22
C GLU A 5 -7.84 -6.52 -2.88
N LEU A 6 -8.83 -6.61 -2.01
CA LEU A 6 -8.76 -6.18 -0.62
C LEU A 6 -8.84 -7.40 0.29
N HIS A 7 -7.82 -7.61 1.12
CA HIS A 7 -7.77 -8.64 2.14
C HIS A 7 -8.01 -8.03 3.51
N ILE A 8 -9.08 -8.44 4.19
CA ILE A 8 -9.38 -8.01 5.56
C ILE A 8 -8.66 -8.95 6.52
N LEU A 9 -7.65 -8.45 7.22
CA LEU A 9 -6.89 -9.20 8.23
C LEU A 9 -7.51 -9.05 9.63
N GLY A 10 -8.11 -7.91 9.90
CA GLY A 10 -8.83 -7.59 11.12
C GLY A 10 -9.81 -6.46 10.89
N CYS A 11 -10.95 -6.52 11.57
CA CYS A 11 -12.03 -5.52 11.51
C CYS A 11 -12.61 -5.21 12.90
N GLY A 12 -11.91 -5.60 13.96
CA GLY A 12 -12.28 -5.27 15.33
C GLY A 12 -11.96 -3.81 15.65
N SER A 13 -12.71 -3.22 16.57
CA SER A 13 -12.43 -1.92 17.16
C SER A 13 -11.47 -2.06 18.36
N ALA A 14 -11.31 -0.99 19.14
CA ALA A 14 -10.36 -0.87 20.24
C ALA A 14 -10.42 -2.00 21.30
N LEU A 15 -11.60 -2.61 21.53
CA LEU A 15 -11.72 -3.72 22.46
C LEU A 15 -11.37 -5.04 21.78
N PRO A 16 -10.25 -5.71 22.13
CA PRO A 16 -9.90 -7.01 21.58
C PRO A 16 -10.96 -8.07 21.88
N THR A 17 -11.23 -8.92 20.94
CA THR A 17 -12.12 -10.09 21.13
C THR A 17 -11.41 -11.38 20.72
N THR A 18 -11.92 -12.52 21.17
CA THR A 18 -11.37 -13.82 20.79
C THR A 18 -11.67 -14.20 19.33
N ARG A 19 -12.59 -13.49 18.68
CA ARG A 19 -13.09 -13.81 17.32
C ARG A 19 -12.60 -12.83 16.26
N HIS A 20 -12.30 -11.57 16.64
CA HIS A 20 -11.93 -10.52 15.69
C HIS A 20 -10.62 -9.87 16.14
N PHE A 21 -9.70 -9.75 15.20
CA PHE A 21 -8.46 -8.99 15.38
C PHE A 21 -8.71 -7.50 15.18
N ALA A 22 -7.87 -6.69 15.79
CA ALA A 22 -7.85 -5.25 15.58
C ALA A 22 -7.69 -4.90 14.09
N THR A 23 -8.08 -3.68 13.72
CA THR A 23 -8.15 -3.29 12.31
C THR A 23 -6.82 -3.43 11.58
N SER A 24 -6.86 -4.13 10.46
CA SER A 24 -5.75 -4.25 9.52
C SER A 24 -6.28 -4.78 8.18
N GLN A 25 -5.88 -4.16 7.09
CA GLN A 25 -6.30 -4.54 5.74
C GLN A 25 -5.09 -4.54 4.81
N VAL A 26 -5.13 -5.33 3.74
CA VAL A 26 -4.08 -5.32 2.72
C VAL A 26 -4.72 -5.18 1.34
N VAL A 27 -4.38 -4.12 0.65
CA VAL A 27 -4.67 -3.94 -0.77
C VAL A 27 -3.59 -4.64 -1.57
N ASN A 28 -3.99 -5.55 -2.45
CA ASN A 28 -3.13 -6.21 -3.42
C ASN A 28 -3.44 -5.65 -4.80
N LEU A 29 -2.55 -4.78 -5.29
CA LEU A 29 -2.61 -4.27 -6.65
C LEU A 29 -1.48 -4.87 -7.47
N ARG A 30 -1.80 -5.79 -8.38
CA ARG A 30 -0.82 -6.40 -9.28
C ARG A 30 0.38 -6.99 -8.53
N GLU A 31 0.11 -7.68 -7.42
CA GLU A 31 1.11 -8.26 -6.54
C GLU A 31 1.97 -7.24 -5.75
N LYS A 32 1.70 -5.95 -5.80
CA LYS A 32 2.17 -4.97 -4.82
C LYS A 32 1.21 -4.96 -3.64
N LEU A 33 1.73 -5.08 -2.45
CA LEU A 33 0.93 -5.09 -1.23
C LEU A 33 1.07 -3.76 -0.51
N PHE A 34 -0.07 -3.20 -0.12
CA PHE A 34 -0.20 -1.99 0.67
C PHE A 34 -1.04 -2.32 1.90
N MET A 35 -0.49 -2.12 3.10
CA MET A 35 -1.24 -2.37 4.33
C MET A 35 -1.93 -1.08 4.79
N ILE A 36 -3.18 -1.17 5.19
CA ILE A 36 -3.94 -0.10 5.82
C ILE A 36 -4.19 -0.52 7.26
N ASP A 37 -3.68 0.27 8.19
CA ASP A 37 -3.63 0.01 9.61
C ASP A 37 -2.91 -1.30 9.97
N CYS A 38 -2.31 -1.33 11.13
CA CYS A 38 -1.57 -2.47 11.64
C CYS A 38 -1.87 -2.65 13.12
N GLY A 39 -3.09 -3.05 13.43
CA GLY A 39 -3.53 -3.33 14.78
C GLY A 39 -2.87 -4.58 15.35
N GLU A 40 -3.10 -4.83 16.63
CA GLU A 40 -2.56 -5.99 17.32
C GLU A 40 -3.00 -7.30 16.63
N GLY A 41 -2.06 -8.22 16.43
CA GLY A 41 -2.30 -9.48 15.75
C GLY A 41 -2.23 -9.43 14.22
N ALA A 42 -2.12 -8.25 13.59
CA ALA A 42 -1.99 -8.09 12.14
C ALA A 42 -0.86 -8.94 11.54
N GLN A 43 0.29 -9.01 12.23
CA GLN A 43 1.43 -9.86 11.89
C GLN A 43 1.02 -11.34 11.72
N MET A 44 0.25 -11.89 12.63
CA MET A 44 -0.18 -13.29 12.59
C MET A 44 -1.23 -13.52 11.49
N GLN A 45 -2.13 -12.57 11.31
CA GLN A 45 -3.15 -12.63 10.26
C GLN A 45 -2.53 -12.52 8.87
N LEU A 46 -1.52 -11.66 8.69
CA LEU A 46 -0.76 -11.57 7.45
C LEU A 46 -0.05 -12.91 7.13
N ARG A 47 0.49 -13.59 8.13
CA ARG A 47 1.05 -14.95 7.94
C ARG A 47 -0.01 -15.98 7.52
N ARG A 48 -1.19 -15.93 8.15
CA ARG A 48 -2.30 -16.84 7.83
C ARG A 48 -2.87 -16.61 6.43
N SER A 49 -2.88 -15.37 5.96
CA SER A 49 -3.37 -14.99 4.62
C SER A 49 -2.49 -15.50 3.47
N ARG A 50 -1.28 -15.99 3.76
CA ARG A 50 -0.27 -16.43 2.78
C ARG A 50 0.18 -15.33 1.80
N LEU A 51 -0.11 -14.07 2.10
CA LEU A 51 0.42 -12.94 1.34
C LEU A 51 1.93 -12.86 1.49
N LYS A 52 2.63 -12.50 0.41
CA LYS A 52 4.09 -12.45 0.38
C LYS A 52 4.61 -11.21 1.10
N PHE A 53 5.18 -11.34 2.29
CA PHE A 53 5.76 -10.25 3.09
C PHE A 53 6.75 -9.37 2.33
N SER A 54 7.56 -9.98 1.45
CA SER A 54 8.55 -9.25 0.65
C SER A 54 7.95 -8.24 -0.32
N ARG A 55 6.64 -8.30 -0.58
CA ARG A 55 5.92 -7.38 -1.47
C ARG A 55 5.20 -6.26 -0.73
N LEU A 56 5.19 -6.29 0.61
CA LEU A 56 4.61 -5.26 1.46
C LEU A 56 5.70 -4.25 1.82
N ASN A 57 5.76 -3.14 1.10
CA ASN A 57 6.74 -2.08 1.30
C ASN A 57 6.13 -0.80 1.87
N HIS A 58 4.82 -0.67 1.86
CA HIS A 58 4.13 0.53 2.32
C HIS A 58 3.01 0.16 3.29
N ILE A 59 2.96 0.87 4.43
CA ILE A 59 1.92 0.77 5.45
C ILE A 59 1.32 2.17 5.62
N PHE A 60 0.01 2.28 5.63
CA PHE A 60 -0.74 3.52 5.79
C PHE A 60 -1.53 3.46 7.08
N ILE A 61 -1.26 4.35 8.02
CA ILE A 61 -1.95 4.42 9.30
C ILE A 61 -2.98 5.54 9.25
N SER A 62 -4.24 5.18 9.47
CA SER A 62 -5.36 6.11 9.39
C SER A 62 -5.38 7.12 10.52
N HIS A 63 -5.04 6.71 11.72
CA HIS A 63 -4.93 7.55 12.92
C HIS A 63 -4.17 6.82 14.05
N LEU A 64 -3.77 7.57 15.09
CA LEU A 64 -2.86 7.07 16.14
C LEU A 64 -3.58 6.47 17.35
N HIS A 65 -4.70 5.75 17.18
CA HIS A 65 -5.20 4.87 18.21
C HIS A 65 -4.45 3.53 18.19
N GLY A 66 -4.31 2.90 19.35
CA GLY A 66 -3.50 1.69 19.52
C GLY A 66 -3.97 0.53 18.64
N ASP A 67 -5.28 0.35 18.53
CA ASP A 67 -5.88 -0.70 17.68
C ASP A 67 -5.61 -0.54 16.17
N HIS A 68 -5.01 0.59 15.76
CA HIS A 68 -4.57 0.86 14.39
C HIS A 68 -3.05 0.75 14.19
N CYS A 69 -2.24 0.77 15.25
CA CYS A 69 -0.77 0.83 15.13
C CYS A 69 0.02 -0.11 16.04
N PHE A 70 -0.57 -0.71 17.08
CA PHE A 70 0.19 -1.53 18.05
C PHE A 70 0.84 -2.77 17.44
N GLY A 71 0.36 -3.27 16.30
CA GLY A 71 0.97 -4.38 15.58
C GLY A 71 2.27 -4.04 14.84
N LEU A 72 2.58 -2.75 14.64
CA LEU A 72 3.73 -2.31 13.84
C LEU A 72 5.07 -2.84 14.37
N LEU A 73 5.32 -2.72 15.66
CA LEU A 73 6.60 -3.14 16.26
C LEU A 73 6.85 -4.65 16.04
N GLY A 74 5.83 -5.47 16.26
CA GLY A 74 5.90 -6.91 16.04
C GLY A 74 6.07 -7.27 14.56
N LEU A 75 5.38 -6.57 13.66
CA LEU A 75 5.50 -6.77 12.22
C LEU A 75 6.90 -6.41 11.71
N ILE A 76 7.42 -5.25 12.10
CA ILE A 76 8.76 -4.76 11.73
C ILE A 76 9.84 -5.73 12.21
N SER A 77 9.75 -6.17 13.47
CA SER A 77 10.67 -7.16 14.03
C SER A 77 10.63 -8.48 13.25
N THR A 78 9.43 -8.96 12.91
CA THR A 78 9.25 -10.19 12.12
C THR A 78 9.85 -10.07 10.73
N PHE A 79 9.71 -8.93 10.07
CA PHE A 79 10.34 -8.69 8.77
C PHE A 79 11.87 -8.83 8.86
N GLY A 80 12.49 -8.29 9.92
CA GLY A 80 13.92 -8.47 10.18
C GLY A 80 14.30 -9.93 10.35
N LEU A 81 13.57 -10.69 11.18
CA LEU A 81 13.80 -12.11 11.42
C LEU A 81 13.62 -12.97 10.16
N LEU A 82 12.80 -12.55 9.23
CA LEU A 82 12.59 -13.19 7.93
C LEU A 82 13.62 -12.78 6.86
N GLY A 83 14.63 -12.00 7.23
CA GLY A 83 15.73 -11.59 6.34
C GLY A 83 15.33 -10.54 5.30
N ARG A 84 14.34 -9.67 5.62
CA ARG A 84 13.97 -8.56 4.76
C ARG A 84 15.16 -7.63 4.52
N THR A 85 15.39 -7.25 3.26
CA THR A 85 16.42 -6.27 2.86
C THR A 85 15.82 -5.01 2.22
N ALA A 86 14.59 -5.08 1.72
CA ALA A 86 13.90 -3.93 1.13
C ALA A 86 13.39 -2.99 2.23
N ASP A 87 13.54 -1.70 2.02
CA ASP A 87 13.08 -0.68 2.95
C ASP A 87 11.57 -0.73 3.16
N LEU A 88 11.12 -0.27 4.33
CA LEU A 88 9.72 -0.19 4.71
C LEU A 88 9.34 1.27 4.90
N HIS A 89 8.27 1.68 4.26
CA HIS A 89 7.74 3.04 4.33
C HIS A 89 6.41 3.04 5.09
N ILE A 90 6.32 3.86 6.15
CA ILE A 90 5.12 4.00 6.98
C ILE A 90 4.59 5.41 6.79
N HIS A 91 3.38 5.52 6.25
CA HIS A 91 2.68 6.78 6.04
C HIS A 91 1.66 6.97 7.15
N SER A 92 1.72 8.09 7.88
CA SER A 92 0.87 8.28 9.07
C SER A 92 0.57 9.76 9.33
N PRO A 93 -0.47 10.07 10.10
CA PRO A 93 -0.57 11.36 10.76
C PRO A 93 0.66 11.63 11.64
N ARG A 94 0.95 12.90 11.89
CA ARG A 94 2.11 13.33 12.70
C ARG A 94 2.11 12.71 14.09
N GLY A 95 3.30 12.39 14.59
CA GLY A 95 3.58 11.87 15.93
C GLY A 95 3.88 10.38 15.99
N LEU A 96 3.71 9.63 14.90
CA LEU A 96 4.01 8.20 14.88
C LEU A 96 5.52 7.94 15.01
N GLU A 97 6.34 8.70 14.29
CA GLU A 97 7.80 8.56 14.34
C GLU A 97 8.33 8.82 15.75
N GLU A 98 7.86 9.89 16.41
CA GLU A 98 8.24 10.22 17.79
C GLU A 98 7.97 9.07 18.76
N LEU A 99 6.85 8.36 18.60
CA LEU A 99 6.47 7.23 19.43
C LEU A 99 7.27 5.96 19.10
N PHE A 100 7.48 5.65 17.81
CA PHE A 100 8.01 4.36 17.37
C PHE A 100 9.52 4.34 17.18
N ALA A 101 10.17 5.44 16.82
CA ALA A 101 11.62 5.46 16.60
C ALA A 101 12.43 5.03 17.83
N PRO A 102 12.13 5.46 19.07
CA PRO A 102 12.82 4.97 20.27
C PRO A 102 12.62 3.47 20.52
N MET A 103 11.39 2.96 20.28
CA MET A 103 11.09 1.53 20.42
C MET A 103 11.86 0.70 19.39
N LEU A 104 11.90 1.15 18.14
CA LEU A 104 12.66 0.47 17.09
C LEU A 104 14.16 0.49 17.40
N ALA A 105 14.70 1.61 17.85
CA ALA A 105 16.11 1.71 18.26
C ALA A 105 16.45 0.77 19.42
N PHE A 106 15.50 0.50 20.32
CA PHE A 106 15.70 -0.41 21.44
C PHE A 106 15.52 -1.88 21.07
N PHE A 107 14.40 -2.24 20.45
CA PHE A 107 14.00 -3.63 20.21
C PHE A 107 14.48 -4.19 18.86
N CYS A 108 14.76 -3.34 17.88
CA CYS A 108 15.02 -3.73 16.51
C CYS A 108 16.43 -3.31 16.02
N LYS A 109 17.43 -3.39 16.88
CA LYS A 109 18.82 -2.93 16.62
C LYS A 109 19.50 -3.60 15.41
N THR A 110 19.07 -4.80 15.05
CA THR A 110 19.74 -5.63 14.01
C THR A 110 18.94 -5.72 12.72
N LEU A 111 18.07 -4.76 12.43
CA LEU A 111 17.34 -4.73 11.17
C LEU A 111 18.32 -4.64 9.98
N THR A 112 18.07 -5.44 8.96
CA THR A 112 18.82 -5.45 7.69
C THR A 112 18.24 -4.51 6.65
N TYR A 113 17.24 -3.72 7.01
CA TYR A 113 16.54 -2.75 6.18
C TYR A 113 16.20 -1.49 6.98
N LYS A 114 15.87 -0.42 6.29
CA LYS A 114 15.47 0.85 6.92
C LYS A 114 13.96 0.96 7.03
N VAL A 115 13.50 1.65 8.07
CA VAL A 115 12.10 2.06 8.25
C VAL A 115 12.04 3.57 8.10
N PHE A 116 11.24 4.04 7.15
CA PHE A 116 11.01 5.45 6.88
C PHE A 116 9.61 5.84 7.31
N PHE A 117 9.50 6.93 8.05
CA PHE A 117 8.22 7.52 8.43
C PHE A 117 7.93 8.71 7.51
N HIS A 118 6.75 8.71 6.90
CA HIS A 118 6.22 9.77 6.04
C HIS A 118 4.99 10.35 6.72
N GLU A 119 5.19 11.39 7.50
CA GLU A 119 4.10 12.01 8.25
C GLU A 119 3.36 13.05 7.41
N PHE A 120 2.04 13.09 7.54
CA PHE A 120 1.16 13.98 6.79
C PHE A 120 0.08 14.63 7.66
N GLU A 121 -0.54 15.69 7.14
CA GLU A 121 -1.69 16.34 7.75
C GLU A 121 -3.00 15.70 7.27
N THR A 122 -4.01 15.62 8.17
CA THR A 122 -5.29 14.96 7.87
C THR A 122 -6.43 15.92 7.58
N LYS A 123 -6.18 17.22 7.56
CA LYS A 123 -7.23 18.26 7.44
C LYS A 123 -7.81 18.37 6.05
N GLU A 124 -6.99 18.10 5.04
CA GLU A 124 -7.35 18.20 3.62
C GLU A 124 -6.90 16.97 2.86
N PRO A 125 -7.53 16.63 1.72
CA PRO A 125 -7.05 15.55 0.87
C PRO A 125 -5.61 15.83 0.41
N MET A 126 -4.72 14.85 0.56
CA MET A 126 -3.32 14.96 0.19
C MET A 126 -2.88 13.70 -0.56
N LEU A 127 -2.20 13.88 -1.69
CA LEU A 127 -1.52 12.79 -2.39
C LEU A 127 -0.27 12.41 -1.58
N ILE A 128 -0.29 11.23 -0.96
CA ILE A 128 0.77 10.75 -0.06
C ILE A 128 1.64 9.65 -0.67
N TYR A 129 1.19 9.04 -1.76
CA TYR A 129 1.95 8.04 -2.49
C TYR A 129 1.61 8.11 -3.99
N ASP A 130 2.63 8.04 -4.82
CA ASP A 130 2.50 8.02 -6.27
C ASP A 130 3.58 7.14 -6.90
N ASP A 131 3.17 6.13 -7.68
CA ASP A 131 4.06 5.36 -8.53
C ASP A 131 3.47 5.15 -9.93
N ARG A 132 4.10 4.27 -10.73
CA ARG A 132 3.65 3.99 -12.11
C ARG A 132 2.29 3.27 -12.18
N SER A 133 1.78 2.71 -11.09
CA SER A 133 0.61 1.83 -11.10
C SER A 133 -0.54 2.33 -10.23
N VAL A 134 -0.27 3.13 -9.21
CA VAL A 134 -1.27 3.55 -8.24
C VAL A 134 -0.91 4.90 -7.62
N THR A 135 -1.94 5.67 -7.29
CA THR A 135 -1.85 6.80 -6.37
C THR A 135 -2.60 6.49 -5.08
N VAL A 136 -2.15 7.07 -3.97
CA VAL A 136 -2.88 7.02 -2.69
C VAL A 136 -3.08 8.44 -2.19
N THR A 137 -4.34 8.81 -2.02
CA THR A 137 -4.76 10.13 -1.54
C THR A 137 -5.49 9.97 -0.20
N THR A 138 -5.22 10.85 0.76
CA THR A 138 -5.93 10.88 2.04
C THR A 138 -7.33 11.44 1.88
N ILE A 139 -8.28 10.90 2.64
CA ILE A 139 -9.65 11.40 2.76
C ILE A 139 -9.87 11.83 4.21
N PRO A 140 -9.99 13.15 4.51
CA PRO A 140 -10.22 13.62 5.87
C PRO A 140 -11.47 12.98 6.49
N LEU A 141 -11.36 12.51 7.73
CA LEU A 141 -12.47 11.92 8.46
C LEU A 141 -12.69 12.65 9.78
N LYS A 142 -13.96 12.74 10.21
CA LYS A 142 -14.32 13.32 11.51
C LYS A 142 -14.10 12.28 12.61
N HIS A 143 -13.11 12.51 13.47
CA HIS A 143 -12.80 11.66 14.60
C HIS A 143 -12.30 12.50 15.79
N ARG A 144 -12.06 11.89 16.96
CA ARG A 144 -11.58 12.58 18.19
C ARG A 144 -10.13 13.07 18.05
N ILE A 145 -9.33 12.38 17.25
CA ILE A 145 -7.95 12.73 16.91
C ILE A 145 -7.82 12.86 15.40
N PRO A 146 -6.74 13.46 14.87
CA PRO A 146 -6.48 13.54 13.44
C PRO A 146 -6.60 12.17 12.76
N CYS A 147 -7.50 12.06 11.77
CA CYS A 147 -7.86 10.78 11.15
C CYS A 147 -8.17 10.98 9.66
N CYS A 148 -7.80 10.00 8.85
CA CYS A 148 -8.17 9.95 7.43
C CYS A 148 -8.47 8.53 6.96
N GLY A 149 -9.20 8.41 5.87
CA GLY A 149 -9.24 7.24 5.02
C GLY A 149 -8.24 7.37 3.87
N PHE A 150 -8.18 6.36 3.01
CA PHE A 150 -7.27 6.30 1.87
C PHE A 150 -8.01 5.93 0.60
N LEU A 151 -7.82 6.73 -0.45
CA LEU A 151 -8.28 6.45 -1.79
C LEU A 151 -7.12 5.87 -2.60
N PHE A 152 -7.24 4.61 -3.03
CA PHE A 152 -6.31 3.95 -3.93
C PHE A 152 -6.86 4.02 -5.34
N GLU A 153 -6.16 4.68 -6.24
CA GLU A 153 -6.55 4.82 -7.64
C GLU A 153 -5.53 4.16 -8.55
N GLU A 154 -5.97 3.14 -9.27
CA GLU A 154 -5.13 2.45 -10.25
C GLU A 154 -4.90 3.35 -11.47
N LYS A 155 -3.62 3.53 -11.84
CA LYS A 155 -3.27 4.26 -13.06
C LYS A 155 -3.48 3.40 -14.30
N GLN A 156 -4.01 4.02 -15.34
CA GLN A 156 -4.10 3.37 -16.65
C GLN A 156 -2.71 3.00 -17.15
N ARG A 157 -2.57 1.77 -17.63
CA ARG A 157 -1.36 1.37 -18.32
C ARG A 157 -1.34 1.94 -19.74
N PRO A 158 -0.15 2.26 -20.26
CA PRO A 158 0.00 2.43 -21.69
C PRO A 158 -0.48 1.16 -22.39
N ASN A 159 -1.15 1.30 -23.51
CA ASN A 159 -1.59 0.16 -24.33
C ASN A 159 -0.36 -0.64 -24.76
N HIS A 160 -0.43 -1.96 -24.63
CA HIS A 160 0.61 -2.84 -25.16
C HIS A 160 0.48 -2.91 -26.67
N ILE A 161 1.55 -2.56 -27.36
CA ILE A 161 1.66 -2.78 -28.80
C ILE A 161 1.94 -4.26 -29.01
N ILE A 162 1.06 -4.94 -29.74
CA ILE A 162 1.27 -6.33 -30.15
C ILE A 162 2.24 -6.29 -31.33
N ARG A 163 3.49 -6.69 -31.12
CA ARG A 163 4.57 -6.60 -32.11
C ARG A 163 4.22 -7.30 -33.42
N ASP A 164 3.61 -8.48 -33.34
CA ASP A 164 3.18 -9.24 -34.53
C ASP A 164 2.17 -8.46 -35.40
N MET A 165 1.32 -7.63 -34.78
CA MET A 165 0.38 -6.77 -35.48
C MET A 165 1.07 -5.57 -36.13
N VAL A 166 2.08 -4.99 -35.46
CA VAL A 166 2.91 -3.93 -36.02
C VAL A 166 3.62 -4.41 -37.27
N ASP A 167 4.19 -5.61 -37.22
CA ASP A 167 4.87 -6.24 -38.36
C ASP A 167 3.90 -6.62 -39.47
N PHE A 168 2.73 -7.18 -39.14
CA PHE A 168 1.68 -7.53 -40.12
C PHE A 168 1.15 -6.30 -40.85
N TYR A 169 0.86 -5.20 -40.13
CA TYR A 169 0.38 -3.95 -40.75
C TYR A 169 1.50 -3.05 -41.25
N LYS A 170 2.77 -3.49 -41.16
CA LYS A 170 3.96 -2.72 -41.62
C LYS A 170 3.98 -1.29 -41.03
N VAL A 171 3.59 -1.14 -39.76
CA VAL A 171 3.56 0.16 -39.10
C VAL A 171 5.00 0.66 -38.91
N PRO A 172 5.35 1.88 -39.40
CA PRO A 172 6.70 2.42 -39.27
C PRO A 172 7.16 2.49 -37.80
N VAL A 173 8.41 2.12 -37.49
CA VAL A 173 8.96 1.97 -36.13
C VAL A 173 8.87 3.25 -35.30
N TYR A 174 8.81 4.43 -35.95
CA TYR A 174 8.68 5.73 -35.27
C TYR A 174 7.24 6.06 -34.83
N GLU A 175 6.22 5.38 -35.37
CA GLU A 175 4.82 5.62 -35.05
C GLU A 175 4.34 4.92 -33.76
N PRO A 176 4.86 3.75 -33.32
CA PRO A 176 4.41 3.07 -32.12
C PRO A 176 4.39 3.95 -30.85
N VAL A 177 5.25 4.97 -30.77
CA VAL A 177 5.28 5.91 -29.66
C VAL A 177 4.03 6.79 -29.61
N SER A 178 3.48 7.17 -30.77
CA SER A 178 2.24 7.96 -30.85
C SER A 178 0.99 7.14 -30.53
N TYR A 179 0.96 5.84 -30.87
CA TYR A 179 -0.17 4.94 -30.59
C TYR A 179 -0.30 4.57 -29.10
N THR A 180 0.76 4.62 -28.32
CA THR A 180 0.68 4.39 -26.86
C THR A 180 -0.11 5.47 -26.13
N HIS A 181 -0.30 6.64 -26.76
CA HIS A 181 -1.04 7.78 -26.22
C HIS A 181 -2.45 7.95 -26.82
N LEU A 182 -2.80 7.17 -27.86
CA LEU A 182 -4.15 7.19 -28.40
C LEU A 182 -5.11 6.45 -27.45
N ARG A 183 -6.11 7.19 -26.98
CA ARG A 183 -7.19 6.61 -26.17
C ARG A 183 -7.96 5.59 -26.99
N ALA A 184 -8.38 4.48 -26.38
CA ALA A 184 -9.12 3.37 -26.95
C ALA A 184 -10.50 3.71 -27.59
N HIS A 185 -10.79 4.99 -27.85
CA HIS A 185 -12.08 5.45 -28.39
C HIS A 185 -12.19 5.41 -29.92
N GLU A 186 -11.08 5.21 -30.66
CA GLU A 186 -11.15 5.31 -32.12
C GLU A 186 -11.29 3.97 -32.85
N THR A 187 -11.22 2.83 -32.14
CA THR A 187 -11.35 1.52 -32.80
C THR A 187 -12.78 1.03 -33.00
N LYS A 188 -13.81 1.79 -32.61
CA LYS A 188 -15.23 1.43 -32.80
C LYS A 188 -15.89 2.10 -33.99
N ALA A 189 -15.20 2.90 -34.80
CA ALA A 189 -15.82 3.69 -35.84
C ALA A 189 -15.66 3.09 -37.25
N ASN A 190 -14.95 1.99 -37.45
CA ASN A 190 -14.75 1.38 -38.78
C ASN A 190 -14.87 -0.13 -38.71
N LEU A 191 -16.08 -0.62 -38.45
CA LEU A 191 -16.56 -1.95 -38.85
C LEU A 191 -18.01 -1.82 -39.27
#